data_e94c04e6f2d8bb62f3a9470ad08d3c15
#
_entry.id   e94c04e6f2d8bb62f3a9470ad08d3c15
#
_cell.length_a   1.000
_cell.length_b   1.000
_cell.length_c   1.000
_cell.angle_alpha   90.00
_cell.angle_beta   90.00
_cell.angle_gamma   90.00
#
_symmetry.space_group_name_H-M   'P 1'
#
loop_
_entity.id
_entity.type
_entity.pdbx_description
1 polymer ?
#
loop_
_entity_poly.entity_id
_entity_poly.type
_entity_poly.pdbx_seq_one_letter_code
_entity_poly.pdbx_strand_id
1 'polypeptide(L)'
;MKKYIMGIDIGGTKCAVLLGRAQGDADDIIIDKLRFETRVGRGWRAVTEELLDNVEEIIKKNALSPEDILCAGISCGGPLDSRHGVILAPPNLPDWECVPIVDMIEERFGFDAYLQNDANACALAEWKFGAGKGLRNMIFLTFGTGMGAGLILDGRLYSGSNDMAGEIGHMRIAADGPIGYGKRGSFEGFCSGGGIGRLAQEMARKTLENGGSTLMCKTAEDIENITAKSAAEAAENGDETAKEVYRICGEKLGEGLAILADILDPQAIIIGSIFARSGHLLKDSMEKALHREALSQTAGCRIIPAGLGEKIGDLASLGIALDAAANGGKA
;
A
#
# COMPACT_ATOMS: atom_id res chain seq x y z
N MET A 1 1.48 30.33 15.32
CA MET A 1 1.93 29.60 14.11
C MET A 1 1.39 28.19 14.26
N LYS A 2 0.61 27.69 13.31
CA LYS A 2 0.04 26.34 13.35
C LYS A 2 1.19 25.31 13.41
N LYS A 3 1.13 24.36 14.36
CA LYS A 3 2.24 23.43 14.67
C LYS A 3 1.86 21.97 14.52
N TYR A 4 0.58 21.69 14.33
CA TYR A 4 0.04 20.34 14.31
C TYR A 4 -0.60 20.00 12.98
N ILE A 5 -0.63 18.74 12.65
CA ILE A 5 -1.30 18.17 11.50
C ILE A 5 -2.22 17.04 11.96
N MET A 6 -3.28 16.80 11.22
CA MET A 6 -4.19 15.69 11.46
C MET A 6 -3.97 14.61 10.41
N GLY A 7 -3.90 13.35 10.84
CA GLY A 7 -3.91 12.18 9.97
C GLY A 7 -5.22 11.42 10.15
N ILE A 8 -5.82 11.00 9.04
CA ILE A 8 -7.07 10.23 9.03
C ILE A 8 -6.86 9.04 8.12
N ASP A 9 -7.01 7.82 8.66
CA ASP A 9 -6.91 6.58 7.91
C ASP A 9 -8.26 5.88 7.88
N ILE A 10 -8.82 5.70 6.68
CA ILE A 10 -10.15 5.12 6.45
C ILE A 10 -10.00 3.76 5.79
N GLY A 11 -10.10 2.70 6.58
CA GLY A 11 -10.04 1.33 6.09
C GLY A 11 -11.37 0.58 6.24
N GLY A 12 -11.55 -0.48 5.48
CA GLY A 12 -12.76 -1.31 5.54
C GLY A 12 -12.97 -2.04 6.87
N THR A 13 -11.94 -2.25 7.66
CA THR A 13 -12.00 -2.92 8.95
C THR A 13 -11.87 -1.95 10.12
N LYS A 14 -10.97 -0.98 10.01
CA LYS A 14 -10.61 -0.04 11.07
C LYS A 14 -10.41 1.34 10.46
N CYS A 15 -10.77 2.37 11.24
CA CYS A 15 -10.40 3.76 11.00
C CYS A 15 -9.49 4.25 12.12
N ALA A 16 -8.67 5.25 11.82
CA ALA A 16 -7.82 5.89 12.80
C ALA A 16 -7.77 7.40 12.56
N VAL A 17 -7.70 8.16 13.65
CA VAL A 17 -7.41 9.59 13.67
C VAL A 17 -6.13 9.80 14.45
N LEU A 18 -5.20 10.55 13.90
CA LEU A 18 -3.89 10.80 14.47
C LEU A 18 -3.64 12.31 14.57
N LEU A 19 -3.10 12.72 15.69
CA LEU A 19 -2.51 14.04 15.85
C LEU A 19 -1.00 13.94 15.67
N GLY A 20 -0.46 14.74 14.79
CA GLY A 20 0.98 14.79 14.51
C GLY A 20 1.55 16.19 14.65
N ARG A 21 2.88 16.29 14.79
CA ARG A 21 3.62 17.55 14.65
C ARG A 21 3.79 17.89 13.17
N ALA A 22 3.80 19.17 12.83
CA ALA A 22 4.13 19.64 11.48
C ALA A 22 5.62 19.45 11.11
N GLN A 23 6.44 19.05 12.08
CA GLN A 23 7.87 18.73 11.94
C GLN A 23 8.23 17.59 12.90
N GLY A 24 9.10 16.68 12.47
CA GLY A 24 9.56 15.54 13.26
C GLY A 24 9.98 14.36 12.40
N ASP A 25 10.60 13.37 13.01
CA ASP A 25 10.94 12.09 12.39
C ASP A 25 9.86 11.02 12.68
N ALA A 26 9.95 9.86 12.05
CA ALA A 26 8.98 8.76 12.18
C ALA A 26 8.71 8.31 13.63
N ASP A 27 9.66 8.51 14.54
CA ASP A 27 9.57 8.04 15.93
C ASP A 27 8.87 9.04 16.88
N ASP A 28 8.84 10.32 16.52
CA ASP A 28 8.37 11.39 17.42
C ASP A 28 7.27 12.28 16.82
N ILE A 29 6.91 12.08 15.54
CA ILE A 29 5.90 12.90 14.88
C ILE A 29 4.49 12.67 15.40
N ILE A 30 4.14 11.44 15.79
CA ILE A 30 2.81 11.09 16.32
C ILE A 30 2.72 11.51 17.77
N ILE A 31 1.74 12.35 18.11
CA ILE A 31 1.46 12.82 19.48
C ILE A 31 0.39 11.97 20.12
N ASP A 32 -0.70 11.72 19.39
CA ASP A 32 -1.86 10.99 19.91
C ASP A 32 -2.57 10.25 18.78
N LYS A 33 -3.34 9.22 19.14
CA LYS A 33 -4.05 8.39 18.19
C LYS A 33 -5.32 7.82 18.81
N LEU A 34 -6.42 7.93 18.09
CA LEU A 34 -7.67 7.23 18.33
C LEU A 34 -7.93 6.24 17.20
N ARG A 35 -8.49 5.08 17.53
CA ARG A 35 -8.81 4.03 16.57
C ARG A 35 -10.15 3.41 16.91
N PHE A 36 -10.95 3.11 15.88
CA PHE A 36 -12.22 2.40 16.03
C PHE A 36 -12.45 1.40 14.88
N GLU A 37 -13.36 0.46 15.09
CA GLU A 37 -13.76 -0.50 14.07
C GLU A 37 -14.72 0.14 13.08
N THR A 38 -14.45 0.03 11.78
CA THR A 38 -15.29 0.62 10.72
C THR A 38 -16.71 0.05 10.75
N ARG A 39 -16.88 -1.27 10.90
CA ARG A 39 -18.19 -1.94 10.89
C ARG A 39 -19.03 -1.46 9.70
N VAL A 40 -18.55 -1.73 8.50
CA VAL A 40 -19.07 -1.19 7.23
C VAL A 40 -20.60 -1.29 7.08
N GLY A 41 -21.24 -2.32 7.66
CA GLY A 41 -22.69 -2.53 7.60
C GLY A 41 -23.54 -1.45 8.29
N ARG A 42 -22.95 -0.49 9.03
CA ARG A 42 -23.69 0.64 9.64
C ARG A 42 -23.83 1.85 8.71
N GLY A 43 -23.24 1.76 7.49
CA GLY A 43 -23.29 2.80 6.48
C GLY A 43 -22.27 3.93 6.69
N TRP A 44 -21.92 4.60 5.59
CA TRP A 44 -20.87 5.61 5.60
C TRP A 44 -21.13 6.80 6.54
N ARG A 45 -22.41 7.24 6.67
CA ARG A 45 -22.74 8.38 7.54
C ARG A 45 -22.39 8.13 9.01
N ALA A 46 -22.68 6.95 9.52
CA ALA A 46 -22.35 6.61 10.90
C ALA A 46 -20.83 6.48 11.13
N VAL A 47 -20.10 6.01 10.11
CA VAL A 47 -18.63 5.90 10.18
C VAL A 47 -17.98 7.27 10.13
N THR A 48 -18.41 8.15 9.21
CA THR A 48 -17.86 9.50 9.08
C THR A 48 -18.19 10.37 10.28
N GLU A 49 -19.40 10.26 10.86
CA GLU A 49 -19.73 10.99 12.09
C GLU A 49 -18.83 10.58 13.25
N GLU A 50 -18.63 9.27 13.49
CA GLU A 50 -17.70 8.80 14.52
C GLU A 50 -16.25 9.25 14.24
N LEU A 51 -15.85 9.33 12.96
CA LEU A 51 -14.55 9.82 12.56
C LEU A 51 -14.41 11.31 12.94
N LEU A 52 -15.40 12.15 12.61
CA LEU A 52 -15.42 13.57 12.97
C LEU A 52 -15.43 13.78 14.49
N ASP A 53 -16.19 12.98 15.23
CA ASP A 53 -16.19 13.01 16.69
C ASP A 53 -14.82 12.66 17.28
N ASN A 54 -14.12 11.67 16.70
CA ASN A 54 -12.74 11.33 17.12
C ASN A 54 -11.74 12.46 16.80
N VAL A 55 -11.92 13.20 15.69
CA VAL A 55 -11.12 14.40 15.41
C VAL A 55 -11.34 15.46 16.48
N GLU A 56 -12.59 15.71 16.86
CA GLU A 56 -12.94 16.67 17.92
C GLU A 56 -12.37 16.21 19.28
N GLU A 57 -12.51 14.92 19.59
CA GLU A 57 -12.01 14.35 20.85
C GLU A 57 -10.48 14.50 20.96
N ILE A 58 -9.72 14.17 19.91
CA ILE A 58 -8.25 14.24 19.93
C ILE A 58 -7.76 15.68 20.07
N ILE A 59 -8.46 16.66 19.45
CA ILE A 59 -8.18 18.09 19.62
C ILE A 59 -8.41 18.52 21.08
N LYS A 60 -9.57 18.20 21.63
CA LYS A 60 -9.92 18.52 23.04
C LYS A 60 -8.99 17.86 24.07
N LYS A 61 -8.71 16.56 23.88
CA LYS A 61 -7.84 15.77 24.76
C LYS A 61 -6.43 16.36 24.85
N ASN A 62 -5.94 16.95 23.77
CA ASN A 62 -4.62 17.56 23.72
C ASN A 62 -4.63 19.07 24.03
N ALA A 63 -5.74 19.61 24.55
CA ALA A 63 -5.92 21.02 24.89
C ALA A 63 -5.62 21.98 23.71
N LEU A 64 -5.98 21.57 22.48
CA LEU A 64 -5.82 22.32 21.25
C LEU A 64 -7.16 22.89 20.77
N SER A 65 -7.08 23.79 19.81
CA SER A 65 -8.22 24.28 19.02
C SER A 65 -8.00 23.97 17.53
N PRO A 66 -9.05 24.02 16.68
CA PRO A 66 -8.89 23.82 15.25
C PRO A 66 -7.89 24.77 14.59
N GLU A 67 -7.71 25.99 15.12
CA GLU A 67 -6.75 26.97 14.63
C GLU A 67 -5.27 26.54 14.85
N ASP A 68 -5.01 25.59 15.74
CA ASP A 68 -3.68 25.02 15.95
C ASP A 68 -3.31 24.00 14.88
N ILE A 69 -4.31 23.46 14.16
CA ILE A 69 -4.12 22.45 13.11
C ILE A 69 -3.82 23.14 11.77
N LEU A 70 -2.75 22.73 11.14
CA LEU A 70 -2.33 23.25 9.84
C LEU A 70 -3.24 22.72 8.72
N CYS A 71 -3.37 21.40 8.65
CA CYS A 71 -4.26 20.69 7.71
C CYS A 71 -4.45 19.23 8.13
N ALA A 72 -5.36 18.54 7.45
CA ALA A 72 -5.55 17.09 7.57
C ALA A 72 -5.11 16.35 6.31
N GLY A 73 -4.50 15.18 6.46
CA GLY A 73 -4.27 14.21 5.39
C GLY A 73 -5.16 12.99 5.59
N ILE A 74 -5.88 12.60 4.56
CA ILE A 74 -6.83 11.49 4.56
C ILE A 74 -6.32 10.39 3.64
N SER A 75 -6.06 9.21 4.19
CA SER A 75 -5.73 7.99 3.47
C SER A 75 -6.96 7.10 3.35
N CYS A 76 -7.30 6.67 2.15
CA CYS A 76 -8.42 5.75 1.91
C CYS A 76 -8.11 4.87 0.70
N GLY A 77 -8.62 3.63 0.68
CA GLY A 77 -8.55 2.79 -0.53
C GLY A 77 -9.29 3.44 -1.71
N GLY A 78 -8.79 3.23 -2.92
CA GLY A 78 -9.45 3.71 -4.14
C GLY A 78 -10.61 2.80 -4.61
N PRO A 79 -11.46 3.28 -5.56
CA PRO A 79 -11.34 4.55 -6.27
C PRO A 79 -11.77 5.79 -5.45
N LEU A 80 -11.16 6.92 -5.76
CA LEU A 80 -11.46 8.23 -5.17
C LEU A 80 -11.14 9.36 -6.17
N ASP A 81 -11.59 10.56 -5.86
CA ASP A 81 -11.26 11.80 -6.56
C ASP A 81 -10.55 12.74 -5.58
N SER A 82 -9.23 12.79 -5.65
CA SER A 82 -8.43 13.59 -4.72
C SER A 82 -8.61 15.09 -4.91
N ARG A 83 -8.96 15.53 -6.14
CA ARG A 83 -9.14 16.95 -6.48
C ARG A 83 -10.42 17.51 -5.90
N HIS A 84 -11.49 16.70 -5.88
CA HIS A 84 -12.78 17.08 -5.31
C HIS A 84 -12.96 16.52 -3.88
N GLY A 85 -12.00 15.80 -3.34
CA GLY A 85 -12.04 15.26 -1.98
C GLY A 85 -13.12 14.21 -1.74
N VAL A 86 -13.43 13.37 -2.75
CA VAL A 86 -14.58 12.46 -2.74
C VAL A 86 -14.13 11.01 -2.81
N ILE A 87 -14.66 10.17 -1.93
CA ILE A 87 -14.46 8.70 -1.96
C ILE A 87 -15.52 8.08 -2.88
N LEU A 88 -15.11 7.20 -3.80
CA LEU A 88 -15.92 6.66 -4.91
C LEU A 88 -16.07 5.14 -4.83
N ALA A 89 -16.85 4.63 -3.86
CA ALA A 89 -17.19 3.22 -3.69
C ALA A 89 -15.98 2.25 -3.71
N PRO A 90 -15.00 2.38 -2.82
CA PRO A 90 -13.92 1.40 -2.71
C PRO A 90 -14.49 0.00 -2.41
N PRO A 91 -13.91 -1.08 -2.97
CA PRO A 91 -14.44 -2.45 -2.78
C PRO A 91 -14.55 -2.90 -1.33
N ASN A 92 -13.71 -2.36 -0.44
CA ASN A 92 -13.71 -2.64 0.99
C ASN A 92 -14.61 -1.70 1.83
N LEU A 93 -15.27 -0.73 1.18
CA LEU A 93 -16.19 0.23 1.79
C LEU A 93 -17.49 0.26 0.96
N PRO A 94 -18.33 -0.77 1.02
CA PRO A 94 -19.60 -0.80 0.32
C PRO A 94 -20.48 0.39 0.78
N ASP A 95 -21.32 0.89 -0.11
CA ASP A 95 -22.23 2.03 0.10
C ASP A 95 -21.52 3.39 0.28
N TRP A 96 -20.22 3.50 0.00
CA TRP A 96 -19.48 4.76 0.04
C TRP A 96 -19.46 5.48 -1.33
N GLU A 97 -20.58 5.50 -1.99
CA GLU A 97 -20.74 6.19 -3.28
C GLU A 97 -20.73 7.71 -3.07
N CYS A 98 -19.75 8.39 -3.65
CA CYS A 98 -19.63 9.85 -3.64
C CYS A 98 -19.66 10.48 -2.23
N VAL A 99 -18.81 10.02 -1.31
CA VAL A 99 -18.69 10.59 0.04
C VAL A 99 -17.74 11.79 0.03
N PRO A 100 -18.21 13.04 0.24
CA PRO A 100 -17.40 14.27 0.17
C PRO A 100 -16.63 14.47 1.47
N ILE A 101 -15.69 13.59 1.76
CA ILE A 101 -15.00 13.53 3.06
C ILE A 101 -14.17 14.78 3.36
N VAL A 102 -13.59 15.42 2.35
CA VAL A 102 -12.83 16.67 2.52
C VAL A 102 -13.76 17.78 2.97
N ASP A 103 -14.86 18.01 2.25
CA ASP A 103 -15.85 19.06 2.60
C ASP A 103 -16.38 18.87 4.03
N MET A 104 -16.68 17.63 4.42
CA MET A 104 -17.17 17.31 5.77
C MET A 104 -16.20 17.73 6.87
N ILE A 105 -14.89 17.57 6.64
CA ILE A 105 -13.85 17.95 7.60
C ILE A 105 -13.66 19.46 7.61
N GLU A 106 -13.58 20.08 6.43
CA GLU A 106 -13.38 21.52 6.29
C GLU A 106 -14.56 22.32 6.84
N GLU A 107 -15.80 21.87 6.59
CA GLU A 107 -17.01 22.49 7.15
C GLU A 107 -17.09 22.38 8.67
N ARG A 108 -16.69 21.23 9.24
CA ARG A 108 -16.79 21.00 10.70
C ARG A 108 -15.68 21.70 11.48
N PHE A 109 -14.46 21.78 10.95
CA PHE A 109 -13.28 22.22 11.71
C PHE A 109 -12.59 23.48 11.17
N GLY A 110 -12.82 23.88 9.93
CA GLY A 110 -12.26 25.09 9.33
C GLY A 110 -10.77 25.02 8.99
N PHE A 111 -10.17 23.84 8.93
CA PHE A 111 -8.82 23.63 8.38
C PHE A 111 -8.88 22.80 7.11
N ASP A 112 -7.94 23.04 6.20
CA ASP A 112 -7.87 22.34 4.91
C ASP A 112 -7.65 20.83 5.08
N ALA A 113 -8.24 20.02 4.20
CA ALA A 113 -8.06 18.57 4.19
C ALA A 113 -7.70 18.06 2.78
N TYR A 114 -6.91 16.97 2.73
CA TYR A 114 -6.39 16.41 1.48
C TYR A 114 -6.55 14.90 1.46
N LEU A 115 -7.14 14.39 0.39
CA LEU A 115 -7.43 12.97 0.21
C LEU A 115 -6.44 12.32 -0.75
N GLN A 116 -5.91 11.12 -0.39
CA GLN A 116 -5.10 10.29 -1.28
C GLN A 116 -5.40 8.80 -1.09
N ASN A 117 -5.11 8.00 -2.14
CA ASN A 117 -5.20 6.56 -2.02
C ASN A 117 -4.09 6.01 -1.11
N ASP A 118 -4.30 4.79 -0.61
CA ASP A 118 -3.42 4.13 0.35
C ASP A 118 -1.99 3.88 -0.19
N ALA A 119 -1.84 3.55 -1.47
CA ALA A 119 -0.51 3.35 -2.08
C ALA A 119 0.27 4.66 -2.19
N ASN A 120 -0.39 5.75 -2.62
CA ASN A 120 0.19 7.09 -2.65
C ASN A 120 0.54 7.59 -1.25
N ALA A 121 -0.33 7.36 -0.28
CA ALA A 121 -0.11 7.71 1.12
C ALA A 121 1.12 6.98 1.70
N CYS A 122 1.24 5.68 1.44
CA CYS A 122 2.42 4.89 1.83
C CYS A 122 3.70 5.37 1.11
N ALA A 123 3.62 5.74 -0.18
CA ALA A 123 4.75 6.32 -0.89
C ALA A 123 5.22 7.63 -0.25
N LEU A 124 4.31 8.52 0.12
CA LEU A 124 4.61 9.74 0.84
C LEU A 124 5.26 9.46 2.20
N ALA A 125 4.76 8.47 2.94
CA ALA A 125 5.34 8.07 4.22
C ALA A 125 6.78 7.57 4.06
N GLU A 126 7.03 6.64 3.16
CA GLU A 126 8.39 6.11 2.90
C GLU A 126 9.33 7.19 2.36
N TRP A 127 8.82 8.11 1.55
CA TRP A 127 9.61 9.23 1.03
C TRP A 127 10.00 10.24 2.11
N LYS A 128 9.06 10.57 3.01
CA LYS A 128 9.31 11.57 4.05
C LYS A 128 10.04 11.01 5.27
N PHE A 129 9.78 9.75 5.65
CA PHE A 129 10.21 9.19 6.91
C PHE A 129 11.03 7.89 6.78
N GLY A 130 10.91 7.17 5.68
CA GLY A 130 11.43 5.81 5.51
C GLY A 130 12.60 5.69 4.54
N ALA A 131 12.62 4.58 3.82
CA ALA A 131 13.69 4.20 2.89
C ALA A 131 13.85 5.14 1.68
N GLY A 132 12.81 5.93 1.38
CA GLY A 132 12.80 6.92 0.30
C GLY A 132 13.34 8.30 0.67
N LYS A 133 13.77 8.51 1.89
CA LYS A 133 14.22 9.83 2.37
C LYS A 133 15.36 10.38 1.52
N GLY A 134 15.18 11.59 0.99
CA GLY A 134 16.16 12.27 0.13
C GLY A 134 16.15 11.88 -1.35
N LEU A 135 15.32 10.93 -1.78
CA LEU A 135 15.16 10.59 -3.18
C LEU A 135 14.24 11.59 -3.90
N ARG A 136 14.50 11.83 -5.18
CA ARG A 136 13.65 12.67 -6.04
C ARG A 136 12.73 11.85 -6.95
N ASN A 137 13.20 10.66 -7.36
CA ASN A 137 12.46 9.73 -8.21
C ASN A 137 12.45 8.37 -7.53
N MET A 138 11.32 7.94 -7.02
CA MET A 138 11.15 6.63 -6.41
C MET A 138 9.75 6.08 -6.67
N ILE A 139 9.66 4.76 -6.64
CA ILE A 139 8.41 4.03 -6.69
C ILE A 139 8.26 3.29 -5.35
N PHE A 140 7.11 3.42 -4.73
CA PHE A 140 6.72 2.54 -3.62
C PHE A 140 5.75 1.50 -4.14
N LEU A 141 5.99 0.23 -3.85
CA LEU A 141 5.09 -0.87 -4.17
C LEU A 141 4.44 -1.41 -2.90
N THR A 142 3.13 -1.42 -2.86
CA THR A 142 2.41 -2.25 -1.90
C THR A 142 2.52 -3.70 -2.36
N PHE A 143 2.98 -4.59 -1.50
CA PHE A 143 3.04 -6.02 -1.77
C PHE A 143 2.33 -6.76 -0.62
N GLY A 144 1.04 -6.47 -0.48
CA GLY A 144 0.18 -6.98 0.58
C GLY A 144 -0.89 -7.92 0.05
N THR A 145 -2.16 -7.70 0.42
CA THR A 145 -3.32 -8.45 -0.11
C THR A 145 -3.42 -8.28 -1.61
N GLY A 146 -3.23 -7.05 -2.12
CA GLY A 146 -3.11 -6.69 -3.52
C GLY A 146 -1.73 -6.09 -3.83
N MET A 147 -1.59 -5.52 -5.04
CA MET A 147 -0.41 -4.81 -5.50
C MET A 147 -0.80 -3.51 -6.19
N GLY A 148 -0.27 -2.41 -5.68
CA GLY A 148 -0.38 -1.08 -6.27
C GLY A 148 0.95 -0.34 -6.13
N ALA A 149 1.06 0.87 -6.69
CA ALA A 149 2.23 1.71 -6.53
C ALA A 149 1.85 3.15 -6.20
N GLY A 150 2.74 3.82 -5.48
CA GLY A 150 2.77 5.27 -5.37
C GLY A 150 4.05 5.80 -6.00
N LEU A 151 3.92 6.85 -6.80
CA LEU A 151 5.01 7.38 -7.63
C LEU A 151 5.45 8.74 -7.10
N ILE A 152 6.72 8.86 -6.73
CA ILE A 152 7.35 10.15 -6.48
C ILE A 152 8.25 10.45 -7.67
N LEU A 153 7.91 11.47 -8.46
CA LEU A 153 8.62 11.88 -9.66
C LEU A 153 9.04 13.35 -9.53
N ASP A 154 10.31 13.63 -9.73
CA ASP A 154 10.91 14.97 -9.56
C ASP A 154 10.65 15.62 -8.19
N GLY A 155 10.56 14.78 -7.15
CA GLY A 155 10.29 15.24 -5.79
C GLY A 155 8.85 15.66 -5.55
N ARG A 156 7.90 15.05 -6.27
CA ARG A 156 6.46 15.27 -6.12
C ARG A 156 5.70 13.95 -6.28
N LEU A 157 4.60 13.82 -5.56
CA LEU A 157 3.66 12.73 -5.80
C LEU A 157 3.03 12.89 -7.18
N TYR A 158 3.00 11.81 -7.94
CA TYR A 158 2.32 11.74 -9.24
C TYR A 158 1.11 10.82 -9.16
N SER A 159 -0.08 11.39 -9.11
CA SER A 159 -1.36 10.66 -9.03
C SER A 159 -1.99 10.38 -10.40
N GLY A 160 -1.50 11.00 -11.47
CA GLY A 160 -2.08 10.90 -12.80
C GLY A 160 -3.28 11.85 -13.01
N SER A 161 -3.96 11.67 -14.14
CA SER A 161 -5.08 12.54 -14.53
C SER A 161 -6.37 12.26 -13.75
N ASN A 162 -6.55 11.01 -13.29
CA ASN A 162 -7.77 10.51 -12.65
C ASN A 162 -7.45 9.72 -11.37
N ASP A 163 -6.38 10.07 -10.65
CA ASP A 163 -5.88 9.37 -9.46
C ASP A 163 -5.58 7.86 -9.67
N MET A 164 -5.33 7.45 -10.91
CA MET A 164 -5.10 6.05 -11.29
C MET A 164 -3.64 5.75 -11.66
N ALA A 165 -2.72 6.70 -11.46
CA ALA A 165 -1.30 6.39 -11.63
C ALA A 165 -0.85 5.39 -10.57
N GLY A 166 -0.01 4.43 -10.97
CA GLY A 166 0.45 3.39 -10.07
C GLY A 166 -0.39 2.11 -10.01
N GLU A 167 -1.44 1.98 -10.83
CA GLU A 167 -2.24 0.74 -10.96
C GLU A 167 -1.47 -0.40 -11.67
N ILE A 168 -0.23 -0.60 -11.25
CA ILE A 168 0.70 -1.58 -11.86
C ILE A 168 0.27 -3.02 -11.69
N GLY A 169 -0.50 -3.32 -10.64
CA GLY A 169 -1.07 -4.66 -10.41
C GLY A 169 -1.88 -5.17 -11.59
N HIS A 170 -2.49 -4.24 -12.34
CA HIS A 170 -3.25 -4.53 -13.55
C HIS A 170 -2.43 -4.83 -14.79
N MET A 171 -1.11 -4.61 -14.79
CA MET A 171 -0.27 -4.97 -15.94
C MET A 171 -0.33 -6.48 -16.17
N ARG A 172 -0.53 -6.89 -17.45
CA ARG A 172 -0.41 -8.28 -17.84
C ARG A 172 1.07 -8.59 -18.09
N ILE A 173 1.66 -9.46 -17.29
CA ILE A 173 3.07 -9.86 -17.39
C ILE A 173 3.25 -11.31 -17.87
N ALA A 174 2.16 -12.07 -17.98
CA ALA A 174 2.19 -13.40 -18.56
C ALA A 174 0.88 -13.68 -19.33
N ALA A 175 0.95 -14.56 -20.33
CA ALA A 175 -0.23 -14.96 -21.09
C ALA A 175 -1.25 -15.72 -20.24
N ASP A 176 -0.76 -16.50 -19.25
CA ASP A 176 -1.53 -17.28 -18.29
C ASP A 176 -0.91 -17.19 -16.90
N GLY A 177 -1.64 -17.62 -15.87
CA GLY A 177 -1.18 -17.62 -14.48
C GLY A 177 -2.29 -17.26 -13.49
N PRO A 178 -1.94 -17.01 -12.24
CA PRO A 178 -2.91 -16.65 -11.21
C PRO A 178 -3.73 -15.40 -11.59
N ILE A 179 -4.95 -15.34 -11.08
CA ILE A 179 -5.85 -14.21 -11.30
C ILE A 179 -5.58 -13.15 -10.21
N GLY A 180 -5.28 -11.91 -10.62
CA GLY A 180 -5.29 -10.74 -9.74
C GLY A 180 -6.31 -9.75 -10.25
N TYR A 181 -7.20 -9.27 -9.38
CA TYR A 181 -8.27 -8.31 -9.69
C TYR A 181 -9.03 -8.65 -11.00
N GLY A 182 -9.46 -9.92 -11.14
CA GLY A 182 -10.20 -10.42 -12.31
C GLY A 182 -9.36 -10.65 -13.57
N LYS A 183 -8.05 -10.37 -13.58
CA LYS A 183 -7.17 -10.52 -14.75
C LYS A 183 -6.18 -11.67 -14.55
N ARG A 184 -6.24 -12.67 -15.41
CA ARG A 184 -5.31 -13.80 -15.46
C ARG A 184 -3.92 -13.35 -15.96
N GLY A 185 -2.85 -13.81 -15.29
CA GLY A 185 -1.48 -13.48 -15.65
C GLY A 185 -1.11 -12.01 -15.41
N SER A 186 -1.82 -11.34 -14.49
CA SER A 186 -1.52 -9.97 -14.08
C SER A 186 -0.35 -9.93 -13.09
N PHE A 187 0.27 -8.76 -12.95
CA PHE A 187 1.35 -8.55 -11.99
C PHE A 187 0.88 -8.83 -10.56
N GLU A 188 -0.28 -8.35 -10.16
CA GLU A 188 -0.90 -8.68 -8.88
C GLU A 188 -1.18 -10.18 -8.74
N GLY A 189 -1.57 -10.85 -9.83
CA GLY A 189 -1.82 -12.29 -9.82
C GLY A 189 -0.60 -13.10 -9.35
N PHE A 190 0.62 -12.68 -9.68
CA PHE A 190 1.85 -13.32 -9.21
C PHE A 190 2.43 -12.67 -7.96
N CYS A 191 2.30 -11.35 -7.81
CA CYS A 191 3.02 -10.55 -6.84
C CYS A 191 2.10 -9.89 -5.81
N SER A 192 1.19 -10.67 -5.23
CA SER A 192 0.37 -10.30 -4.08
C SER A 192 0.18 -11.50 -3.16
N GLY A 193 -0.24 -11.26 -1.92
CA GLY A 193 -0.51 -12.36 -0.97
C GLY A 193 -1.59 -13.30 -1.47
N GLY A 194 -2.65 -12.76 -2.08
CA GLY A 194 -3.69 -13.57 -2.71
C GLY A 194 -3.18 -14.33 -3.94
N GLY A 195 -2.33 -13.70 -4.75
CA GLY A 195 -1.74 -14.29 -5.94
C GLY A 195 -0.78 -15.45 -5.60
N ILE A 196 0.18 -15.21 -4.70
CA ILE A 196 1.10 -16.25 -4.21
C ILE A 196 0.33 -17.43 -3.61
N GLY A 197 -0.71 -17.14 -2.79
CA GLY A 197 -1.55 -18.19 -2.21
C GLY A 197 -2.21 -19.07 -3.28
N ARG A 198 -2.85 -18.46 -4.30
CA ARG A 198 -3.47 -19.20 -5.41
C ARG A 198 -2.47 -20.01 -6.23
N LEU A 199 -1.29 -19.46 -6.52
CA LEU A 199 -0.24 -20.22 -7.20
C LEU A 199 0.24 -21.40 -6.36
N ALA A 200 0.42 -21.21 -5.05
CA ALA A 200 0.78 -22.26 -4.12
C ALA A 200 -0.28 -23.37 -4.04
N GLN A 201 -1.55 -23.01 -4.00
CA GLN A 201 -2.68 -23.96 -4.04
C GLN A 201 -2.68 -24.78 -5.33
N GLU A 202 -2.50 -24.12 -6.48
CA GLU A 202 -2.43 -24.81 -7.78
C GLU A 202 -1.26 -25.78 -7.85
N MET A 203 -0.08 -25.35 -7.40
CA MET A 203 1.12 -26.19 -7.43
C MET A 203 1.04 -27.33 -6.43
N ALA A 204 0.50 -27.10 -5.22
CA ALA A 204 0.26 -28.17 -4.25
C ALA A 204 -0.69 -29.24 -4.81
N ARG A 205 -1.77 -28.83 -5.47
CA ARG A 205 -2.72 -29.75 -6.11
C ARG A 205 -2.03 -30.62 -7.14
N LYS A 206 -1.26 -30.02 -8.06
CA LYS A 206 -0.48 -30.75 -9.08
C LYS A 206 0.53 -31.72 -8.47
N THR A 207 1.19 -31.33 -7.38
CA THR A 207 2.15 -32.19 -6.67
C THR A 207 1.46 -33.42 -6.09
N LEU A 208 0.30 -33.24 -5.42
CA LEU A 208 -0.45 -34.37 -4.84
C LEU A 208 -1.06 -35.28 -5.92
N GLU A 209 -1.61 -34.72 -7.01
CA GLU A 209 -2.16 -35.49 -8.14
C GLU A 209 -1.09 -36.38 -8.80
N ASN A 210 0.16 -35.92 -8.82
CA ASN A 210 1.30 -36.69 -9.32
C ASN A 210 1.91 -37.66 -8.29
N GLY A 211 1.26 -37.88 -7.15
CA GLY A 211 1.69 -38.80 -6.09
C GLY A 211 2.84 -38.27 -5.23
N GLY A 212 3.17 -36.96 -5.34
CA GLY A 212 4.15 -36.29 -4.50
C GLY A 212 3.56 -35.84 -3.17
N SER A 213 4.36 -35.11 -2.38
CA SER A 213 3.96 -34.50 -1.12
C SER A 213 4.50 -33.07 -1.01
N THR A 214 3.85 -32.24 -0.21
CA THR A 214 4.30 -30.88 0.10
C THR A 214 4.05 -30.57 1.58
N LEU A 215 4.86 -29.71 2.17
CA LEU A 215 4.67 -29.21 3.54
C LEU A 215 3.58 -28.14 3.64
N MET A 216 3.12 -27.59 2.51
CA MET A 216 2.08 -26.56 2.48
C MET A 216 0.69 -27.07 2.93
N CYS A 217 0.41 -28.36 2.73
CA CYS A 217 -0.82 -29.02 3.17
C CYS A 217 -0.59 -30.50 3.44
N LYS A 218 -1.41 -31.09 4.32
CA LYS A 218 -1.33 -32.54 4.62
C LYS A 218 -2.22 -33.37 3.70
N THR A 219 -3.36 -32.84 3.33
CA THR A 219 -4.35 -33.50 2.49
C THR A 219 -4.82 -32.58 1.37
N ALA A 220 -5.51 -33.12 0.38
CA ALA A 220 -6.10 -32.32 -0.70
C ALA A 220 -7.18 -31.35 -0.21
N GLU A 221 -7.84 -31.65 0.89
CA GLU A 221 -8.88 -30.81 1.52
C GLU A 221 -8.27 -29.55 2.16
N ASP A 222 -7.00 -29.62 2.57
CA ASP A 222 -6.29 -28.47 3.18
C ASP A 222 -5.78 -27.45 2.16
N ILE A 223 -5.80 -27.75 0.87
CA ILE A 223 -5.21 -26.92 -0.19
C ILE A 223 -5.77 -25.49 -0.15
N GLU A 224 -7.08 -25.33 0.03
CA GLU A 224 -7.73 -24.01 0.04
C GLU A 224 -7.30 -23.11 1.23
N ASN A 225 -6.68 -23.70 2.25
CA ASN A 225 -6.15 -22.99 3.42
C ASN A 225 -4.70 -22.48 3.19
N ILE A 226 -4.06 -22.84 2.08
CA ILE A 226 -2.71 -22.40 1.78
C ILE A 226 -2.71 -20.89 1.51
N THR A 227 -1.84 -20.17 2.20
CA THR A 227 -1.63 -18.73 2.08
C THR A 227 -0.20 -18.45 1.65
N ALA A 228 0.10 -17.22 1.23
CA ALA A 228 1.48 -16.80 0.99
C ALA A 228 2.38 -17.04 2.22
N LYS A 229 1.86 -16.83 3.43
CA LYS A 229 2.62 -17.05 4.67
C LYS A 229 2.94 -18.52 4.87
N SER A 230 1.95 -19.43 4.79
CA SER A 230 2.21 -20.87 4.97
C SER A 230 3.11 -21.45 3.86
N ALA A 231 3.01 -20.92 2.64
CA ALA A 231 3.92 -21.27 1.55
C ALA A 231 5.36 -20.79 1.82
N ALA A 232 5.55 -19.59 2.42
CA ALA A 232 6.87 -19.13 2.83
C ALA A 232 7.47 -20.05 3.89
N GLU A 233 6.71 -20.34 4.94
CA GLU A 233 7.13 -21.25 6.02
C GLU A 233 7.51 -22.64 5.48
N ALA A 234 6.75 -23.17 4.52
CA ALA A 234 7.07 -24.44 3.88
C ALA A 234 8.37 -24.37 3.06
N ALA A 235 8.57 -23.28 2.29
CA ALA A 235 9.80 -23.06 1.51
C ALA A 235 11.04 -22.97 2.41
N GLU A 236 10.96 -22.27 3.53
CA GLU A 236 12.02 -22.15 4.54
C GLU A 236 12.34 -23.50 5.19
N ASN A 237 11.35 -24.39 5.33
CA ASN A 237 11.52 -25.74 5.83
C ASN A 237 11.93 -26.76 4.75
N GLY A 238 12.29 -26.28 3.55
CA GLY A 238 12.90 -27.12 2.52
C GLY A 238 11.92 -27.72 1.50
N ASP A 239 10.65 -27.33 1.51
CA ASP A 239 9.66 -27.80 0.53
C ASP A 239 9.98 -27.29 -0.88
N GLU A 240 10.27 -28.19 -1.81
CA GLU A 240 10.69 -27.85 -3.18
C GLU A 240 9.51 -27.22 -4.00
N THR A 241 8.26 -27.65 -3.75
CA THR A 241 7.09 -27.06 -4.42
C THR A 241 6.89 -25.61 -3.96
N ALA A 242 7.02 -25.35 -2.67
CA ALA A 242 6.90 -24.01 -2.12
C ALA A 242 8.06 -23.08 -2.55
N LYS A 243 9.29 -23.60 -2.63
CA LYS A 243 10.43 -22.86 -3.20
C LYS A 243 10.18 -22.47 -4.65
N GLU A 244 9.63 -23.39 -5.45
CA GLU A 244 9.30 -23.11 -6.85
C GLU A 244 8.20 -22.06 -6.99
N VAL A 245 7.19 -22.04 -6.10
CA VAL A 245 6.20 -20.95 -6.02
C VAL A 245 6.90 -19.59 -5.87
N TYR A 246 7.79 -19.47 -4.89
CA TYR A 246 8.51 -18.23 -4.64
C TYR A 246 9.50 -17.87 -5.75
N ARG A 247 10.12 -18.86 -6.38
CA ARG A 247 11.00 -18.67 -7.55
C ARG A 247 10.22 -18.05 -8.73
N ILE A 248 9.03 -18.59 -9.04
CA ILE A 248 8.15 -18.06 -10.10
C ILE A 248 7.70 -16.65 -9.76
N CYS A 249 7.22 -16.42 -8.52
CA CYS A 249 6.80 -15.09 -8.09
C CYS A 249 7.95 -14.08 -8.14
N GLY A 250 9.16 -14.46 -7.73
CA GLY A 250 10.34 -13.60 -7.83
C GLY A 250 10.72 -13.29 -9.27
N GLU A 251 10.67 -14.26 -10.18
CA GLU A 251 10.92 -14.04 -11.60
C GLU A 251 9.90 -13.02 -12.18
N LYS A 252 8.60 -13.19 -11.89
CA LYS A 252 7.57 -12.25 -12.33
C LYS A 252 7.68 -10.87 -11.66
N LEU A 253 8.13 -10.83 -10.43
CA LEU A 253 8.45 -9.57 -9.78
C LEU A 253 9.57 -8.85 -10.55
N GLY A 254 10.66 -9.53 -10.87
CA GLY A 254 11.79 -8.95 -11.62
C GLY A 254 11.38 -8.45 -13.02
N GLU A 255 10.55 -9.20 -13.75
CA GLU A 255 9.99 -8.77 -15.04
C GLU A 255 9.16 -7.47 -14.90
N GLY A 256 8.29 -7.38 -13.89
CA GLY A 256 7.50 -6.18 -13.63
C GLY A 256 8.36 -4.99 -13.20
N LEU A 257 9.38 -5.23 -12.36
CA LEU A 257 10.33 -4.19 -11.94
C LEU A 257 11.15 -3.66 -13.10
N ALA A 258 11.53 -4.51 -14.07
CA ALA A 258 12.24 -4.10 -15.28
C ALA A 258 11.41 -3.11 -16.12
N ILE A 259 10.12 -3.40 -16.30
CA ILE A 259 9.20 -2.50 -17.00
C ILE A 259 9.14 -1.13 -16.31
N LEU A 260 9.02 -1.12 -14.98
CA LEU A 260 8.96 0.12 -14.21
C LEU A 260 10.29 0.90 -14.25
N ALA A 261 11.41 0.18 -14.17
CA ALA A 261 12.74 0.77 -14.27
C ALA A 261 12.97 1.43 -15.63
N ASP A 262 12.60 0.75 -16.72
CA ASP A 262 12.79 1.26 -18.08
C ASP A 262 11.86 2.42 -18.44
N ILE A 263 10.65 2.46 -17.85
CA ILE A 263 9.67 3.54 -18.12
C ILE A 263 9.94 4.78 -17.31
N LEU A 264 10.34 4.64 -16.02
CA LEU A 264 10.37 5.76 -15.07
C LEU A 264 11.77 6.12 -14.59
N ASP A 265 12.78 5.31 -14.86
CA ASP A 265 14.18 5.48 -14.44
C ASP A 265 14.32 5.98 -12.99
N PRO A 266 13.76 5.25 -12.00
CA PRO A 266 13.74 5.68 -10.62
C PRO A 266 15.10 5.42 -9.95
N GLN A 267 15.43 6.24 -8.94
CA GLN A 267 16.61 6.04 -8.10
C GLN A 267 16.48 4.78 -7.22
N ALA A 268 15.27 4.41 -6.86
CA ALA A 268 14.95 3.19 -6.12
C ALA A 268 13.49 2.78 -6.30
N ILE A 269 13.23 1.48 -6.19
CA ILE A 269 11.89 0.91 -5.99
C ILE A 269 11.84 0.32 -4.59
N ILE A 270 10.94 0.83 -3.76
CA ILE A 270 10.77 0.44 -2.36
C ILE A 270 9.57 -0.50 -2.26
N ILE A 271 9.77 -1.69 -1.72
CA ILE A 271 8.72 -2.72 -1.71
C ILE A 271 8.33 -3.06 -0.27
N GLY A 272 7.04 -2.93 0.04
CA GLY A 272 6.49 -3.14 1.36
C GLY A 272 6.05 -4.57 1.66
N SER A 273 5.53 -4.75 2.85
CA SER A 273 4.75 -5.89 3.31
C SER A 273 5.42 -7.27 3.11
N ILE A 274 4.96 -8.09 2.16
CA ILE A 274 5.48 -9.45 1.93
C ILE A 274 6.96 -9.42 1.58
N PHE A 275 7.41 -8.47 0.78
CA PHE A 275 8.82 -8.37 0.41
C PHE A 275 9.73 -8.11 1.62
N ALA A 276 9.28 -7.32 2.58
CA ALA A 276 10.04 -7.10 3.82
C ALA A 276 10.17 -8.37 4.67
N ARG A 277 9.20 -9.30 4.60
CA ARG A 277 9.19 -10.54 5.39
C ARG A 277 9.81 -11.73 4.66
N SER A 278 9.51 -11.88 3.38
CA SER A 278 9.86 -13.07 2.58
C SER A 278 10.68 -12.73 1.33
N GLY A 279 11.24 -11.53 1.26
CA GLY A 279 12.03 -11.07 0.10
C GLY A 279 13.25 -11.93 -0.18
N HIS A 280 13.82 -12.56 0.83
CA HIS A 280 14.93 -13.51 0.68
C HIS A 280 14.57 -14.72 -0.20
N LEU A 281 13.30 -15.17 -0.22
CA LEU A 281 12.82 -16.24 -1.09
C LEU A 281 12.59 -15.78 -2.56
N LEU A 282 12.42 -14.48 -2.76
CA LEU A 282 12.14 -13.87 -4.07
C LEU A 282 13.43 -13.37 -4.76
N LYS A 283 14.41 -12.95 -3.96
CA LYS A 283 15.53 -12.09 -4.36
C LYS A 283 16.30 -12.62 -5.56
N ASP A 284 16.77 -13.84 -5.50
CA ASP A 284 17.66 -14.40 -6.53
C ASP A 284 16.99 -14.49 -7.91
N SER A 285 15.73 -14.92 -7.96
CA SER A 285 14.96 -15.02 -9.20
C SER A 285 14.53 -13.64 -9.70
N MET A 286 14.18 -12.73 -8.79
CA MET A 286 13.84 -11.33 -9.08
C MET A 286 15.03 -10.59 -9.70
N GLU A 287 16.21 -10.63 -9.07
CA GLU A 287 17.41 -9.95 -9.57
C GLU A 287 17.84 -10.49 -10.93
N LYS A 288 17.81 -11.83 -11.13
CA LYS A 288 18.10 -12.43 -12.43
C LYS A 288 17.14 -11.98 -13.52
N ALA A 289 15.85 -11.92 -13.23
CA ALA A 289 14.85 -11.46 -14.19
C ALA A 289 14.98 -9.96 -14.47
N LEU A 290 15.16 -9.11 -13.45
CA LEU A 290 15.38 -7.68 -13.61
C LEU A 290 16.59 -7.40 -14.53
N HIS A 291 17.73 -8.04 -14.28
CA HIS A 291 18.93 -7.85 -15.11
C HIS A 291 18.81 -8.42 -16.53
N ARG A 292 17.98 -9.42 -16.73
CA ARG A 292 17.71 -10.00 -18.06
C ARG A 292 16.82 -9.11 -18.91
N GLU A 293 15.82 -8.49 -18.30
CA GLU A 293 14.75 -7.78 -19.01
C GLU A 293 14.99 -6.27 -19.12
N ALA A 294 15.59 -5.63 -18.11
CA ALA A 294 15.82 -4.19 -18.12
C ALA A 294 17.02 -3.78 -18.97
N LEU A 295 17.01 -2.56 -19.47
CA LEU A 295 18.18 -1.96 -20.11
C LEU A 295 19.36 -1.93 -19.13
N SER A 296 20.60 -2.07 -19.64
CA SER A 296 21.81 -2.10 -18.80
C SER A 296 21.97 -0.85 -17.91
N GLN A 297 21.41 0.27 -18.33
CA GLN A 297 21.45 1.55 -17.61
C GLN A 297 20.45 1.58 -16.45
N THR A 298 19.30 0.93 -16.58
CA THR A 298 18.20 0.92 -15.60
C THR A 298 18.18 -0.35 -14.73
N ALA A 299 18.84 -1.43 -15.17
CA ALA A 299 18.98 -2.67 -14.42
C ALA A 299 19.68 -2.51 -13.05
N GLY A 300 20.44 -1.42 -12.86
CA GLY A 300 21.08 -1.06 -11.60
C GLY A 300 20.16 -0.33 -10.61
N CYS A 301 18.87 -0.16 -10.90
CA CYS A 301 17.90 0.42 -10.00
C CYS A 301 17.89 -0.32 -8.64
N ARG A 302 17.95 0.44 -7.55
CA ARG A 302 17.99 -0.15 -6.20
C ARG A 302 16.61 -0.69 -5.82
N ILE A 303 16.52 -1.96 -5.52
CA ILE A 303 15.31 -2.59 -4.96
C ILE A 303 15.50 -2.69 -3.45
N ILE A 304 14.67 -1.99 -2.69
CA ILE A 304 14.86 -1.79 -1.25
C ILE A 304 13.57 -2.21 -0.51
N PRO A 305 13.68 -2.97 0.59
CA PRO A 305 12.52 -3.20 1.45
C PRO A 305 12.06 -1.89 2.11
N ALA A 306 10.75 -1.75 2.34
CA ALA A 306 10.17 -0.62 3.07
C ALA A 306 10.77 -0.49 4.46
N GLY A 307 11.08 0.76 4.86
CA GLY A 307 11.78 1.06 6.11
C GLY A 307 10.86 1.24 7.31
N LEU A 308 9.59 1.60 7.10
CA LEU A 308 8.68 1.97 8.18
C LEU A 308 7.95 0.80 8.85
N GLY A 309 7.99 -0.40 8.23
CA GLY A 309 7.37 -1.60 8.79
C GLY A 309 5.88 -1.38 9.13
N GLU A 310 5.48 -1.78 10.33
CA GLU A 310 4.08 -1.66 10.80
C GLU A 310 3.64 -0.20 11.05
N LYS A 311 4.56 0.76 11.15
CA LYS A 311 4.25 2.19 11.34
C LYS A 311 3.74 2.86 10.07
N ILE A 312 3.91 2.24 8.90
CA ILE A 312 3.61 2.85 7.61
C ILE A 312 2.14 3.33 7.51
N GLY A 313 1.18 2.55 8.00
CA GLY A 313 -0.24 2.92 7.98
C GLY A 313 -0.55 4.20 8.78
N ASP A 314 0.10 4.37 9.93
CA ASP A 314 -0.07 5.56 10.78
C ASP A 314 0.61 6.80 10.17
N LEU A 315 1.77 6.60 9.56
CA LEU A 315 2.55 7.68 8.95
C LEU A 315 2.02 8.08 7.57
N ALA A 316 1.22 7.24 6.92
CA ALA A 316 0.68 7.46 5.59
C ALA A 316 -0.20 8.71 5.53
N SER A 317 -1.19 8.82 6.40
CA SER A 317 -2.08 9.98 6.46
C SER A 317 -1.36 11.27 6.90
N LEU A 318 -0.42 11.17 7.85
CA LEU A 318 0.42 12.32 8.22
C LEU A 318 1.36 12.73 7.08
N GLY A 319 1.83 11.78 6.28
CA GLY A 319 2.63 12.04 5.07
C GLY A 319 1.88 12.89 4.04
N ILE A 320 0.57 12.64 3.85
CA ILE A 320 -0.29 13.45 2.99
C ILE A 320 -0.38 14.88 3.52
N ALA A 321 -0.66 15.05 4.83
CA ALA A 321 -0.76 16.38 5.43
C ALA A 321 0.55 17.18 5.30
N LEU A 322 1.70 16.55 5.51
CA LEU A 322 3.00 17.20 5.34
C LEU A 322 3.30 17.55 3.89
N ASP A 323 2.90 16.71 2.96
CA ASP A 323 3.10 16.98 1.53
C ASP A 323 2.27 18.17 1.08
N ALA A 324 1.01 18.20 1.46
CA ALA A 324 0.11 19.31 1.18
C ALA A 324 0.61 20.62 1.81
N ALA A 325 1.06 20.58 3.06
CA ALA A 325 1.61 21.74 3.75
C ALA A 325 2.87 22.31 3.06
N ALA A 326 3.72 21.44 2.50
CA ALA A 326 4.94 21.85 1.80
C ALA A 326 4.68 22.41 0.40
N ASN A 327 3.64 21.91 -0.30
CA ASN A 327 3.33 22.26 -1.69
C ASN A 327 2.21 23.31 -1.83
N GLY A 328 1.74 23.91 -0.73
CA GLY A 328 0.68 24.93 -0.73
C GLY A 328 -0.70 24.39 -1.11
N GLY A 329 -0.94 23.10 -0.85
CA GLY A 329 -2.27 22.49 -0.93
C GLY A 329 -2.87 22.32 -2.33
N LYS A 330 -2.09 22.49 -3.38
CA LYS A 330 -2.55 22.22 -4.76
C LYS A 330 -1.60 21.20 -5.40
N ALA A 331 -2.08 19.96 -5.46
CA ALA A 331 -1.50 18.94 -6.36
C ALA A 331 -2.07 19.15 -7.76
#